data_e8ec521e24d79b7474a367b7fd21aa80
#
_entry.id   e8ec521e24d79b7474a367b7fd21aa80
#
_cell.length_a   1.000
_cell.length_b   1.000
_cell.length_c   1.000
_cell.angle_alpha   90.00
_cell.angle_beta   90.00
_cell.angle_gamma   90.00
#
_symmetry.space_group_name_H-M   'P 1'
#
loop_
_entity.id
_entity.type
_entity.pdbx_description
1 polymer ?
#
loop_
_entity_poly.entity_id
_entity_poly.type
_entity_poly.pdbx_seq_one_letter_code
_entity_poly.pdbx_strand_id
1 'polypeptide(L)'
;MSRDKLGKEGRSFDFNDKLRFDKRLDHICLSVAVPNPYLMAKFVSRFPNVNWIVLERGISLLWSEGTEFCPTNAAASSGNLCDLGANAFKKLFDDEVQIKPWELRTRRPDQRRDHPTDIQAEVLVKSFISLEHVAGICVKSDGDYEEVQSILEAARPPLEIPIRKSSSFFSTATVWR
;
A
#
# COMPACT_ATOMS: atom_id res chain seq x y z
N MET A 1 0.25 9.79 6.88
CA MET A 1 -0.78 10.35 7.79
C MET A 1 -2.14 10.13 7.15
N SER A 2 -3.16 9.72 7.92
CA SER A 2 -4.52 9.50 7.41
C SER A 2 -5.23 10.81 7.05
N ARG A 3 -6.29 10.71 6.20
CA ARG A 3 -7.07 11.91 5.78
C ARG A 3 -7.67 12.66 6.95
N ASP A 4 -8.25 11.91 7.89
CA ASP A 4 -8.88 12.49 9.08
C ASP A 4 -7.87 13.29 9.92
N LYS A 5 -6.67 12.73 10.11
CA LYS A 5 -5.61 13.42 10.86
C LYS A 5 -5.09 14.66 10.14
N LEU A 6 -4.90 14.61 8.82
CA LEU A 6 -4.49 15.77 8.02
C LEU A 6 -5.52 16.90 8.10
N GLY A 7 -6.81 16.56 8.00
CA GLY A 7 -7.90 17.55 8.16
C GLY A 7 -7.92 18.21 9.52
N LYS A 8 -7.72 17.44 10.60
CA LYS A 8 -7.64 17.96 11.97
C LYS A 8 -6.42 18.86 12.20
N GLU A 9 -5.34 18.63 11.47
CA GLU A 9 -4.13 19.49 11.51
C GLU A 9 -4.22 20.72 10.57
N GLY A 10 -5.35 20.93 9.91
CA GLY A 10 -5.57 22.04 8.98
C GLY A 10 -4.73 21.97 7.69
N ARG A 11 -4.19 20.79 7.36
CA ARG A 11 -3.41 20.57 6.15
C ARG A 11 -4.31 20.21 4.97
N SER A 12 -4.17 20.91 3.86
CA SER A 12 -4.87 20.62 2.60
C SER A 12 -3.97 19.78 1.70
N PHE A 13 -4.51 18.68 1.19
CA PHE A 13 -3.85 17.81 0.21
C PHE A 13 -4.84 17.38 -0.86
N ASP A 14 -4.37 17.24 -2.09
CA ASP A 14 -5.11 16.58 -3.15
C ASP A 14 -5.05 15.05 -2.95
N PHE A 15 -6.20 14.45 -2.67
CA PHE A 15 -6.31 13.00 -2.53
C PHE A 15 -6.69 12.35 -3.86
N ASN A 16 -5.97 11.31 -4.23
CA ASN A 16 -6.25 10.52 -5.43
C ASN A 16 -7.59 9.77 -5.35
N ASP A 17 -7.96 9.34 -4.15
CA ASP A 17 -9.25 8.70 -3.85
C ASP A 17 -10.11 9.63 -2.99
N LYS A 18 -11.04 10.32 -3.62
CA LYS A 18 -11.91 11.29 -2.94
C LYS A 18 -13.05 10.64 -2.16
N LEU A 19 -13.46 9.44 -2.52
CA LEU A 19 -14.69 8.84 -2.01
C LEU A 19 -14.51 7.89 -0.84
N ARG A 20 -13.34 7.24 -0.68
CA ARG A 20 -13.06 6.29 0.42
C ARG A 20 -14.27 5.40 0.72
N PHE A 21 -14.61 4.54 -0.24
CA PHE A 21 -15.74 3.61 -0.12
C PHE A 21 -15.59 2.61 1.03
N ASP A 22 -14.37 2.39 1.53
CA ASP A 22 -14.08 1.61 2.72
C ASP A 22 -14.52 2.28 4.03
N LYS A 23 -14.88 3.57 3.98
CA LYS A 23 -15.30 4.39 5.12
C LYS A 23 -14.22 4.57 6.22
N ARG A 24 -12.95 4.31 5.90
CA ARG A 24 -11.84 4.38 6.86
C ARG A 24 -10.96 5.61 6.60
N LEU A 25 -11.54 6.79 6.84
CA LEU A 25 -10.84 8.08 6.66
C LEU A 25 -9.66 8.26 7.61
N ASP A 26 -9.67 7.54 8.73
CA ASP A 26 -8.62 7.54 9.76
C ASP A 26 -7.52 6.51 9.51
N HIS A 27 -7.57 5.76 8.39
CA HIS A 27 -6.56 4.76 8.03
C HIS A 27 -5.78 5.13 6.76
N ILE A 28 -4.57 4.59 6.67
CA ILE A 28 -3.69 4.62 5.50
C ILE A 28 -3.70 3.22 4.89
N CYS A 29 -4.06 3.11 3.61
CA CYS A 29 -4.05 1.83 2.89
C CYS A 29 -2.65 1.51 2.38
N LEU A 30 -2.19 0.30 2.64
CA LEU A 30 -0.94 -0.25 2.16
C LEU A 30 -1.22 -1.53 1.37
N SER A 31 -0.48 -1.74 0.28
CA SER A 31 -0.45 -3.02 -0.43
C SER A 31 0.42 -4.04 0.32
N VAL A 32 0.12 -5.33 0.16
CA VAL A 32 0.90 -6.43 0.75
C VAL A 32 1.92 -6.95 -0.27
N ALA A 33 3.17 -7.10 0.14
CA ALA A 33 4.31 -7.59 -0.63
C ALA A 33 4.69 -6.72 -1.84
N VAL A 34 3.76 -6.37 -2.70
CA VAL A 34 3.98 -5.53 -3.91
C VAL A 34 2.86 -4.52 -4.06
N PRO A 35 3.11 -3.36 -4.70
CA PRO A 35 2.06 -2.41 -5.02
C PRO A 35 0.94 -3.07 -5.85
N ASN A 36 -0.31 -2.69 -5.61
CA ASN A 36 -1.43 -3.14 -6.45
C ASN A 36 -1.20 -2.64 -7.89
N PRO A 37 -0.93 -3.53 -8.87
CA PRO A 37 -0.51 -3.13 -10.22
C PRO A 37 -1.63 -2.46 -11.01
N TYR A 38 -2.88 -2.85 -10.75
CA TYR A 38 -4.04 -2.25 -11.42
C TYR A 38 -4.23 -0.79 -10.96
N LEU A 39 -4.07 -0.57 -9.66
CA LEU A 39 -4.17 0.77 -9.07
C LEU A 39 -3.00 1.64 -9.53
N MET A 40 -1.78 1.11 -9.52
CA MET A 40 -0.59 1.80 -9.99
C MET A 40 -0.72 2.19 -11.46
N ALA A 41 -1.11 1.26 -12.35
CA ALA A 41 -1.31 1.56 -13.77
C ALA A 41 -2.37 2.64 -13.99
N LYS A 42 -3.47 2.59 -13.25
CA LYS A 42 -4.53 3.61 -13.30
C LYS A 42 -4.02 5.00 -12.91
N PHE A 43 -3.22 5.09 -11.84
CA PHE A 43 -2.69 6.37 -11.39
C PHE A 43 -1.59 6.92 -12.31
N VAL A 44 -0.69 6.07 -12.78
CA VAL A 44 0.33 6.47 -13.76
C VAL A 44 -0.31 7.00 -15.05
N SER A 45 -1.37 6.34 -15.54
CA SER A 45 -2.12 6.79 -16.72
C SER A 45 -2.87 8.09 -16.49
N ARG A 46 -3.48 8.26 -15.30
CA ARG A 46 -4.27 9.45 -14.96
C ARG A 46 -3.40 10.68 -14.70
N PHE A 47 -2.20 10.48 -14.19
CA PHE A 47 -1.27 11.53 -13.79
C PHE A 47 0.11 11.30 -14.42
N PRO A 48 0.23 11.45 -15.76
CA PRO A 48 1.46 11.09 -16.50
C PRO A 48 2.66 11.97 -16.16
N ASN A 49 2.43 13.16 -15.62
CA ASN A 49 3.49 14.12 -15.24
C ASN A 49 3.87 14.03 -13.75
N VAL A 50 3.41 13.00 -13.04
CA VAL A 50 3.76 12.78 -11.63
C VAL A 50 4.78 11.66 -11.54
N ASN A 51 5.90 11.92 -10.87
CA ASN A 51 6.88 10.90 -10.52
C ASN A 51 6.36 10.09 -9.32
N TRP A 52 6.11 8.81 -9.55
CA TRP A 52 5.59 7.91 -8.53
C TRP A 52 6.74 7.21 -7.82
N ILE A 53 6.65 7.13 -6.50
CA ILE A 53 7.56 6.35 -5.67
C ILE A 53 6.76 5.26 -4.92
N VAL A 54 7.44 4.19 -4.55
CA VAL A 54 6.91 3.17 -3.65
C VAL A 54 7.65 3.26 -2.33
N LEU A 55 6.91 3.52 -1.25
CA LEU A 55 7.46 3.52 0.10
C LEU A 55 7.37 2.11 0.68
N GLU A 56 8.51 1.49 0.91
CA GLU A 56 8.60 0.21 1.60
C GLU A 56 8.46 0.39 3.10
N ARG A 57 7.73 -0.51 3.74
CA ARG A 57 7.43 -0.44 5.17
C ARG A 57 7.96 -1.66 5.92
N GLY A 58 8.43 -1.42 7.12
CA GLY A 58 8.85 -2.48 8.03
C GLY A 58 7.66 -3.32 8.51
N ILE A 59 7.92 -4.61 8.76
CA ILE A 59 6.92 -5.58 9.23
C ILE A 59 6.31 -5.20 10.59
N SER A 60 7.00 -4.38 11.39
CA SER A 60 6.51 -3.90 12.69
C SER A 60 5.17 -3.17 12.62
N LEU A 61 4.84 -2.56 11.47
CA LEU A 61 3.54 -1.92 11.25
C LEU A 61 2.34 -2.88 11.36
N LEU A 62 2.54 -4.17 11.06
CA LEU A 62 1.48 -5.18 11.14
C LEU A 62 0.96 -5.36 12.57
N TRP A 63 1.77 -5.00 13.56
CA TRP A 63 1.45 -5.13 14.98
C TRP A 63 1.03 -3.82 15.65
N SER A 64 0.91 -2.74 14.87
CA SER A 64 0.42 -1.46 15.38
C SER A 64 -1.05 -1.57 15.77
N GLU A 65 -1.41 -0.93 16.88
CA GLU A 65 -2.79 -0.95 17.39
C GLU A 65 -3.77 -0.41 16.34
N GLY A 66 -4.88 -1.12 16.15
CA GLY A 66 -5.92 -0.77 15.18
C GLY A 66 -5.55 -1.03 13.72
N THR A 67 -4.47 -1.79 13.45
CA THR A 67 -4.16 -2.25 12.09
C THR A 67 -5.18 -3.32 11.66
N GLU A 68 -5.87 -3.07 10.54
CA GLU A 68 -6.83 -3.98 9.92
C GLU A 68 -6.21 -4.64 8.68
N PHE A 69 -6.68 -5.86 8.37
CA PHE A 69 -6.25 -6.66 7.23
C PHE A 69 -7.45 -6.99 6.36
N CYS A 70 -7.37 -6.64 5.09
CA CYS A 70 -8.42 -6.88 4.11
C CYS A 70 -7.92 -7.89 3.08
N PRO A 71 -8.62 -9.03 2.89
CA PRO A 71 -8.18 -10.07 1.96
C PRO A 71 -8.25 -9.65 0.48
N THR A 72 -8.88 -8.54 0.20
CA THR A 72 -8.97 -7.86 -1.09
C THR A 72 -8.95 -6.35 -0.88
N ASN A 73 -9.25 -5.56 -1.93
CA ASN A 73 -9.41 -4.12 -1.81
C ASN A 73 -10.52 -3.78 -0.79
N ALA A 74 -10.20 -2.96 0.20
CA ALA A 74 -11.12 -2.60 1.28
C ALA A 74 -12.43 -1.96 0.79
N ALA A 75 -12.37 -1.23 -0.33
CA ALA A 75 -13.54 -0.61 -0.94
C ALA A 75 -14.51 -1.62 -1.57
N ALA A 76 -14.04 -2.83 -1.95
CA ALA A 76 -14.85 -3.82 -2.67
C ALA A 76 -16.10 -4.28 -1.90
N SER A 77 -16.03 -4.26 -0.56
CA SER A 77 -17.14 -4.63 0.32
C SER A 77 -17.49 -3.54 1.34
N SER A 78 -17.19 -2.30 1.02
CA SER A 78 -17.38 -1.15 1.93
C SER A 78 -16.68 -1.35 3.29
N GLY A 79 -15.53 -2.06 3.29
CA GLY A 79 -14.74 -2.36 4.47
C GLY A 79 -15.23 -3.55 5.30
N ASN A 80 -16.29 -4.25 4.89
CA ASN A 80 -16.89 -5.34 5.69
C ASN A 80 -16.05 -6.63 5.74
N LEU A 81 -15.06 -6.77 4.85
CA LEU A 81 -14.13 -7.92 4.84
C LEU A 81 -12.84 -7.66 5.60
N CYS A 82 -12.64 -6.43 6.09
CA CYS A 82 -11.46 -6.09 6.88
C CYS A 82 -11.67 -6.52 8.34
N ASP A 83 -10.62 -7.05 8.96
CA ASP A 83 -10.65 -7.55 10.33
C ASP A 83 -9.30 -7.30 11.02
N LEU A 84 -9.24 -7.45 12.33
CA LEU A 84 -8.09 -7.16 13.18
C LEU A 84 -7.31 -8.44 13.55
N GLY A 85 -6.02 -8.26 13.84
CA GLY A 85 -5.20 -9.25 14.50
C GLY A 85 -4.58 -10.31 13.61
N ALA A 86 -3.78 -11.19 14.22
CA ALA A 86 -2.92 -12.14 13.51
C ALA A 86 -3.71 -13.13 12.63
N ASN A 87 -4.92 -13.51 13.02
CA ASN A 87 -5.75 -14.41 12.22
C ASN A 87 -6.25 -13.74 10.96
N ALA A 88 -6.61 -12.46 11.01
CA ALA A 88 -6.97 -11.69 9.83
C ALA A 88 -5.79 -11.55 8.86
N PHE A 89 -4.58 -11.31 9.39
CA PHE A 89 -3.36 -11.29 8.57
C PHE A 89 -3.13 -12.64 7.88
N LYS A 90 -3.23 -13.75 8.61
CA LYS A 90 -3.03 -15.10 8.03
C LYS A 90 -4.02 -15.41 6.90
N LYS A 91 -5.28 -15.00 7.04
CA LYS A 91 -6.32 -15.19 6.03
C LYS A 91 -5.98 -14.56 4.67
N LEU A 92 -5.11 -13.55 4.60
CA LEU A 92 -4.68 -12.99 3.32
C LEU A 92 -3.98 -14.02 2.42
N PHE A 93 -3.44 -15.09 3.02
CA PHE A 93 -2.61 -16.11 2.37
C PHE A 93 -3.29 -17.48 2.30
N ASP A 94 -4.55 -17.58 2.72
CA ASP A 94 -5.33 -18.82 2.61
C ASP A 94 -5.49 -19.23 1.14
N ASP A 95 -5.71 -20.51 0.88
CA ASP A 95 -5.89 -21.04 -0.48
C ASP A 95 -7.11 -20.44 -1.18
N GLU A 96 -8.11 -20.01 -0.40
CA GLU A 96 -9.27 -19.28 -0.88
C GLU A 96 -9.57 -18.10 0.03
N VAL A 97 -9.77 -16.92 -0.57
CA VAL A 97 -10.14 -15.70 0.13
C VAL A 97 -11.42 -15.10 -0.44
N GLN A 98 -12.24 -14.56 0.44
CA GLN A 98 -13.46 -13.86 0.02
C GLN A 98 -13.10 -12.48 -0.52
N ILE A 99 -13.54 -12.19 -1.76
CA ILE A 99 -13.33 -10.88 -2.42
C ILE A 99 -14.62 -10.09 -2.58
N LYS A 100 -15.78 -10.76 -2.52
CA LYS A 100 -17.14 -10.18 -2.41
C LYS A 100 -18.02 -11.16 -1.65
N PRO A 101 -19.21 -10.77 -1.19
CA PRO A 101 -20.11 -11.66 -0.45
C PRO A 101 -20.41 -13.02 -1.12
N TRP A 102 -20.29 -13.07 -2.45
CA TRP A 102 -20.61 -14.23 -3.29
C TRP A 102 -19.44 -14.71 -4.15
N GLU A 103 -18.23 -14.17 -3.99
CA GLU A 103 -17.08 -14.44 -4.86
C GLU A 103 -15.85 -14.77 -4.03
N LEU A 104 -15.23 -15.90 -4.32
CA LEU A 104 -13.95 -16.34 -3.77
C LEU A 104 -12.84 -16.15 -4.81
N ARG A 105 -11.65 -15.87 -4.32
CA ARG A 105 -10.40 -15.90 -5.08
C ARG A 105 -9.60 -17.09 -4.61
N THR A 106 -9.28 -18.01 -5.53
CA THR A 106 -8.42 -19.15 -5.25
C THR A 106 -6.95 -18.77 -5.52
N ARG A 107 -6.07 -19.22 -4.65
CA ARG A 107 -4.63 -19.08 -4.79
C ARG A 107 -4.12 -19.91 -5.97
N ARG A 108 -3.24 -19.32 -6.77
CA ARG A 108 -2.65 -20.06 -7.89
C ARG A 108 -1.52 -20.97 -7.39
N PRO A 109 -1.31 -22.15 -8.04
CA PRO A 109 -0.26 -23.10 -7.65
C PRO A 109 1.16 -22.52 -7.75
N ASP A 110 1.39 -21.60 -8.70
CA ASP A 110 2.67 -20.94 -8.97
C ASP A 110 2.87 -19.64 -8.18
N GLN A 111 1.89 -19.25 -7.37
CA GLN A 111 1.95 -18.01 -6.63
C GLN A 111 2.96 -18.09 -5.47
N ARG A 112 3.81 -17.08 -5.36
CA ARG A 112 4.79 -16.97 -4.26
C ARG A 112 4.08 -16.98 -2.91
N ARG A 113 4.67 -17.69 -1.94
CA ARG A 113 4.07 -17.85 -0.59
C ARG A 113 3.98 -16.55 0.20
N ASP A 114 4.88 -15.60 -0.07
CA ASP A 114 4.91 -14.28 0.53
C ASP A 114 3.95 -13.26 -0.12
N HIS A 115 3.25 -13.64 -1.19
CA HIS A 115 2.21 -12.83 -1.80
C HIS A 115 0.83 -13.23 -1.29
N PRO A 116 -0.06 -12.29 -1.02
CA PRO A 116 -1.45 -12.59 -0.62
C PRO A 116 -2.20 -13.24 -1.77
N THR A 117 -3.21 -14.03 -1.47
CA THR A 117 -4.01 -14.77 -2.46
C THR A 117 -4.72 -13.85 -3.44
N ASP A 118 -5.24 -12.71 -2.97
CA ASP A 118 -5.62 -11.62 -3.87
C ASP A 118 -4.56 -10.51 -3.82
N ILE A 119 -4.04 -10.13 -4.99
CA ILE A 119 -3.08 -9.03 -5.13
C ILE A 119 -3.61 -7.67 -4.64
N GLN A 120 -4.91 -7.54 -4.56
CA GLN A 120 -5.57 -6.34 -4.05
C GLN A 120 -5.73 -6.35 -2.52
N ALA A 121 -5.17 -7.35 -1.83
CA ALA A 121 -5.17 -7.36 -0.37
C ALA A 121 -4.50 -6.11 0.21
N GLU A 122 -5.08 -5.58 1.27
CA GLU A 122 -4.65 -4.33 1.88
C GLU A 122 -4.39 -4.49 3.38
N VAL A 123 -3.43 -3.72 3.88
CA VAL A 123 -3.21 -3.45 5.30
C VAL A 123 -3.61 -2.01 5.56
N LEU A 124 -4.51 -1.80 6.49
CA LEU A 124 -5.03 -0.50 6.87
C LEU A 124 -4.43 -0.07 8.21
N VAL A 125 -3.51 0.89 8.17
CA VAL A 125 -2.83 1.40 9.37
C VAL A 125 -3.50 2.66 9.88
N LYS A 126 -3.85 2.67 11.16
CA LYS A 126 -4.59 3.78 11.78
C LYS A 126 -3.73 5.03 11.95
N SER A 127 -4.32 6.18 11.71
CA SER A 127 -3.82 7.53 11.95
C SER A 127 -2.59 7.94 11.16
N PHE A 128 -1.40 7.43 11.46
CA PHE A 128 -0.17 7.83 10.80
C PHE A 128 0.87 6.71 10.81
N ILE A 129 1.84 6.83 9.93
CA ILE A 129 3.00 5.96 9.86
C ILE A 129 4.23 6.82 10.13
N SER A 130 4.98 6.49 11.17
CA SER A 130 6.23 7.17 11.52
C SER A 130 7.33 6.87 10.50
N LEU A 131 8.30 7.78 10.36
CA LEU A 131 9.46 7.56 9.48
C LEU A 131 10.29 6.35 9.87
N GLU A 132 10.34 5.99 11.14
CA GLU A 132 11.04 4.80 11.64
C GLU A 132 10.51 3.48 11.05
N HIS A 133 9.29 3.47 10.55
CA HIS A 133 8.72 2.34 9.83
C HIS A 133 9.00 2.36 8.33
N VAL A 134 9.70 3.38 7.80
CA VAL A 134 10.11 3.42 6.39
C VAL A 134 11.37 2.59 6.23
N ALA A 135 11.24 1.46 5.55
CA ALA A 135 12.36 0.57 5.26
C ALA A 135 13.14 0.96 3.99
N GLY A 136 12.52 1.72 3.10
CA GLY A 136 13.15 2.19 1.87
C GLY A 136 12.18 2.90 0.93
N ILE A 137 12.76 3.47 -0.12
CA ILE A 137 12.04 4.11 -1.22
C ILE A 137 12.42 3.39 -2.50
N CYS A 138 11.44 2.90 -3.26
CA CYS A 138 11.67 2.38 -4.59
C CYS A 138 11.24 3.40 -5.64
N VAL A 139 12.10 3.57 -6.64
CA VAL A 139 11.90 4.48 -7.77
C VAL A 139 11.99 3.71 -9.09
N LYS A 140 11.42 4.27 -10.16
CA LYS A 140 11.34 3.64 -11.46
C LYS A 140 12.61 3.80 -12.29
N SER A 141 13.22 4.98 -12.28
CA SER A 141 14.33 5.38 -13.16
C SER A 141 15.49 6.02 -12.40
N ASP A 142 16.61 6.26 -13.10
CA ASP A 142 17.76 6.99 -12.55
C ASP A 142 17.40 8.46 -12.27
N GLY A 143 16.63 9.10 -13.14
CA GLY A 143 16.17 10.48 -12.90
C GLY A 143 15.32 10.59 -11.64
N ASP A 144 14.40 9.64 -11.39
CA ASP A 144 13.62 9.62 -10.16
C ASP A 144 14.53 9.38 -8.92
N TYR A 145 15.58 8.57 -9.09
CA TYR A 145 16.55 8.34 -8.01
C TYR A 145 17.27 9.62 -7.61
N GLU A 146 17.80 10.36 -8.58
CA GLU A 146 18.51 11.62 -8.36
C GLU A 146 17.59 12.69 -7.72
N GLU A 147 16.34 12.76 -8.18
CA GLU A 147 15.34 13.68 -7.61
C GLU A 147 15.04 13.34 -6.15
N VAL A 148 14.74 12.08 -5.84
CA VAL A 148 14.44 11.63 -4.46
C VAL A 148 15.66 11.83 -3.56
N GLN A 149 16.87 11.53 -4.03
CA GLN A 149 18.09 11.76 -3.29
C GLN A 149 18.25 13.24 -2.93
N SER A 150 18.07 14.13 -3.89
CA SER A 150 18.15 15.60 -3.67
C SER A 150 17.12 16.07 -2.64
N ILE A 151 15.90 15.52 -2.68
CA ILE A 151 14.84 15.83 -1.71
C ILE A 151 15.25 15.38 -0.30
N LEU A 152 15.78 14.16 -0.15
CA LEU A 152 16.22 13.65 1.15
C LEU A 152 17.41 14.44 1.71
N GLU A 153 18.37 14.80 0.87
CA GLU A 153 19.50 15.65 1.26
C GLU A 153 19.05 17.03 1.77
N ALA A 154 18.07 17.63 1.09
CA ALA A 154 17.48 18.90 1.50
C ALA A 154 16.65 18.78 2.79
N ALA A 155 15.87 17.72 2.91
CA ALA A 155 14.97 17.48 4.06
C ALA A 155 15.72 17.05 5.32
N ARG A 156 16.91 16.44 5.19
CA ARG A 156 17.75 15.93 6.28
C ARG A 156 16.94 15.13 7.30
N PRO A 157 16.27 14.03 6.91
CA PRO A 157 15.52 13.23 7.85
C PRO A 157 16.46 12.66 8.94
N PRO A 158 15.94 12.40 10.15
CA PRO A 158 16.76 11.89 11.27
C PRO A 158 17.24 10.45 11.06
N LEU A 159 16.77 9.79 10.01
CA LEU A 159 17.11 8.40 9.65
C LEU A 159 17.60 8.36 8.21
N GLU A 160 18.58 7.51 7.95
CA GLU A 160 18.99 7.17 6.59
C GLU A 160 17.94 6.27 5.95
N ILE A 161 17.37 6.73 4.82
CA ILE A 161 16.35 5.99 4.08
C ILE A 161 16.96 5.52 2.76
N PRO A 162 17.16 4.20 2.57
CA PRO A 162 17.75 3.67 1.35
C PRO A 162 16.82 3.87 0.15
N ILE A 163 17.40 4.29 -0.99
CA ILE A 163 16.70 4.42 -2.26
C ILE A 163 17.12 3.24 -3.15
N ARG A 164 16.15 2.60 -3.80
CA ARG A 164 16.38 1.47 -4.73
C ARG A 164 15.62 1.68 -6.04
N LYS A 165 16.19 1.19 -7.14
CA LYS A 165 15.46 1.12 -8.42
C LYS A 165 14.75 -0.22 -8.54
N SER A 166 13.47 -0.18 -8.90
CA SER A 166 12.69 -1.37 -9.21
C SER A 166 11.60 -1.04 -10.22
N SER A 167 11.91 -1.17 -11.50
CA SER A 167 10.92 -0.96 -12.56
C SER A 167 9.73 -1.91 -12.47
N SER A 168 9.92 -3.10 -11.86
CA SER A 168 8.87 -4.09 -11.68
C SER A 168 7.70 -3.59 -10.83
N PHE A 169 7.93 -2.75 -9.83
CA PHE A 169 6.87 -2.20 -9.00
C PHE A 169 5.96 -1.21 -9.74
N PHE A 170 6.40 -0.72 -10.89
CA PHE A 170 5.66 0.25 -11.71
C PHE A 170 5.09 -0.38 -12.99
N SER A 171 5.19 -1.71 -13.15
CA SER A 171 4.73 -2.46 -14.33
C SER A 171 3.59 -3.40 -13.98
N THR A 172 2.57 -3.45 -14.83
CA THR A 172 1.49 -4.44 -14.74
C THR A 172 1.94 -5.85 -15.17
N ALA A 173 3.03 -5.95 -15.94
CA ALA A 173 3.48 -7.20 -16.57
C ALA A 173 4.19 -8.18 -15.62
N THR A 174 4.66 -7.72 -14.46
CA THR A 174 5.61 -8.46 -13.61
C THR A 174 4.98 -9.13 -12.39
N VAL A 175 3.70 -8.91 -12.15
CA VAL A 175 3.07 -9.24 -10.86
C VAL A 175 2.79 -10.73 -10.67
N TRP A 176 2.93 -11.52 -11.74
CA TRP A 176 2.52 -12.94 -11.73
C TRP A 176 3.48 -13.88 -12.45
N ARG A 177 4.78 -13.53 -12.50
CA ARG A 177 5.82 -14.48 -12.93
C ARG A 177 6.62 -14.99 -11.78
#